data_05877dc117110177ed601e6c42a45ed8
#
_entry.id   05877dc117110177ed601e6c42a45ed8
#
_cell.length_a   1.000
_cell.length_b   1.000
_cell.length_c   1.000
_cell.angle_alpha   90.00
_cell.angle_beta   90.00
_cell.angle_gamma   90.00
#
_symmetry.space_group_name_H-M   'P 1'
#
loop_
_entity.id
_entity.type
_entity.pdbx_description
1 polymer ?
#
loop_
_entity_poly.entity_id
_entity_poly.type
_entity_poly.pdbx_seq_one_letter_code
_entity_poly.pdbx_strand_id
1 'polypeptide(L)'
;MKKNKITFLILECIFLILTLFFAWKIFDRDVPEKRVAVILPESGDNRWNSLIKGMKQSAKINNLHMIICNTDEIENAEMEKEIIKEQKHNNIDAFIICPAPGSDTKDMLKKQCAKTPYTLIMEDVYSKEGGNSGNPVIGPDYYKIGS
;
A
#
# COMPACT_ATOMS: atom_id res chain seq x y z
N MET A 1 -17.56 56.71 19.23
CA MET A 1 -17.68 56.08 17.90
C MET A 1 -16.34 55.57 17.27
N LYS A 2 -15.19 56.17 17.50
CA LYS A 2 -13.90 55.70 16.97
C LYS A 2 -13.40 54.37 17.57
N LYS A 3 -13.58 54.14 18.87
CA LYS A 3 -13.17 52.91 19.56
C LYS A 3 -13.83 51.64 18.99
N ASN A 4 -15.09 51.66 18.66
CA ASN A 4 -15.82 50.51 18.15
C ASN A 4 -15.36 50.10 16.72
N LYS A 5 -14.92 51.09 15.90
CA LYS A 5 -14.40 50.78 14.57
C LYS A 5 -13.04 50.11 14.65
N ILE A 6 -12.17 50.53 15.56
CA ILE A 6 -10.86 49.89 15.75
C ILE A 6 -10.99 48.48 16.28
N THR A 7 -11.90 48.24 17.26
CA THR A 7 -12.16 46.91 17.80
C THR A 7 -12.71 45.98 16.74
N PHE A 8 -13.61 46.45 15.87
CA PHE A 8 -14.15 45.69 14.75
C PHE A 8 -13.05 45.31 13.75
N LEU A 9 -12.19 46.24 13.40
CA LEU A 9 -11.10 45.98 12.45
C LEU A 9 -10.06 44.99 12.98
N ILE A 10 -9.77 45.05 14.29
CA ILE A 10 -8.91 44.06 14.94
C ILE A 10 -9.55 42.64 14.92
N LEU A 11 -10.85 42.55 15.19
CA LEU A 11 -11.57 41.27 15.15
C LEU A 11 -11.59 40.67 13.75
N GLU A 12 -11.78 41.49 12.73
CA GLU A 12 -11.74 41.09 11.32
C GLU A 12 -10.36 40.57 10.89
N CYS A 13 -9.29 41.26 11.32
CA CYS A 13 -7.91 40.81 11.08
C CYS A 13 -7.62 39.45 11.76
N ILE A 14 -8.07 39.26 13.00
CA ILE A 14 -7.90 37.99 13.73
C ILE A 14 -8.64 36.86 12.99
N PHE A 15 -9.85 37.12 12.51
CA PHE A 15 -10.62 36.12 11.78
C PHE A 15 -9.98 35.76 10.44
N LEU A 16 -9.42 36.73 9.73
CA LEU A 16 -8.66 36.52 8.49
C LEU A 16 -7.40 35.67 8.73
N ILE A 17 -6.64 35.94 9.77
CA ILE A 17 -5.45 35.20 10.15
C ILE A 17 -5.81 33.75 10.49
N LEU A 18 -6.89 33.56 11.27
CA LEU A 18 -7.40 32.23 11.62
C LEU A 18 -7.84 31.43 10.38
N THR A 19 -8.55 32.06 9.45
CA THR A 19 -8.99 31.41 8.20
C THR A 19 -7.80 31.02 7.32
N LEU A 20 -6.80 31.87 7.18
CA LEU A 20 -5.57 31.57 6.47
C LEU A 20 -4.79 30.44 7.13
N PHE A 21 -4.71 30.42 8.46
CA PHE A 21 -4.05 29.36 9.21
C PHE A 21 -4.74 28.01 9.03
N PHE A 22 -6.06 27.96 9.09
CA PHE A 22 -6.80 26.73 8.86
C PHE A 22 -6.76 26.28 7.39
N ALA A 23 -6.82 27.21 6.45
CA ALA A 23 -6.65 26.92 5.03
C ALA A 23 -5.26 26.32 4.78
N TRP A 24 -4.20 26.94 5.30
CA TRP A 24 -2.84 26.41 5.18
C TRP A 24 -2.71 25.01 5.77
N LYS A 25 -3.26 24.76 6.96
CA LYS A 25 -3.23 23.45 7.62
C LYS A 25 -4.03 22.37 6.88
N ILE A 26 -5.06 22.76 6.12
CA ILE A 26 -5.84 21.83 5.27
C ILE A 26 -5.04 21.49 3.99
N PHE A 27 -4.31 22.45 3.44
CA PHE A 27 -3.48 22.24 2.26
C PHE A 27 -2.14 21.57 2.58
N ASP A 28 -1.61 21.73 3.80
CA ASP A 28 -0.38 21.10 4.29
C ASP A 28 -0.65 19.68 4.87
N ARG A 29 -1.57 18.94 4.26
CA ARG A 29 -1.68 17.52 4.52
C ARG A 29 -0.52 16.84 3.82
N ASP A 30 0.34 16.19 4.60
CA ASP A 30 1.27 15.17 4.12
C ASP A 30 0.48 14.06 3.41
N VAL A 31 0.13 14.30 2.14
CA VAL A 31 -0.44 13.25 1.30
C VAL A 31 0.71 12.28 1.03
N PRO A 32 0.59 11.01 1.41
CA PRO A 32 1.63 10.03 1.13
C PRO A 32 1.95 10.06 -0.36
N GLU A 33 3.22 10.22 -0.69
CA GLU A 33 3.64 10.40 -2.08
C GLU A 33 3.38 9.15 -2.91
N LYS A 34 3.41 7.96 -2.28
CA LYS A 34 3.25 6.68 -2.96
C LYS A 34 2.31 5.73 -2.24
N ARG A 35 1.55 4.99 -3.03
CA ARG A 35 0.54 4.04 -2.56
C ARG A 35 0.98 2.61 -2.86
N VAL A 36 1.05 1.77 -1.84
CA VAL A 36 1.46 0.38 -1.95
C VAL A 36 0.30 -0.53 -1.53
N ALA A 37 -0.15 -1.39 -2.43
CA ALA A 37 -1.16 -2.40 -2.11
C ALA A 37 -0.48 -3.71 -1.69
N VAL A 38 -0.98 -4.30 -0.62
CA VAL A 38 -0.51 -5.59 -0.08
C VAL A 38 -1.61 -6.62 -0.27
N ILE A 39 -1.32 -7.67 -1.03
CA ILE A 39 -2.22 -8.76 -1.32
C ILE A 39 -1.71 -10.02 -0.60
N LEU A 40 -2.49 -10.48 0.37
CA LEU A 40 -2.21 -11.65 1.20
C LEU A 40 -3.42 -12.58 1.15
N PRO A 41 -3.27 -13.89 0.99
CA PRO A 41 -4.39 -14.82 1.14
C PRO A 41 -4.88 -14.80 2.59
N GLU A 42 -6.19 -14.82 2.81
CA GLU A 42 -6.80 -14.74 4.16
C GLU A 42 -6.19 -13.59 4.97
N SER A 43 -6.25 -12.38 4.45
CA SER A 43 -5.56 -11.20 5.02
C SER A 43 -5.92 -10.89 6.48
N GLY A 44 -7.03 -11.41 6.97
CA GLY A 44 -7.47 -11.33 8.37
C GLY A 44 -6.86 -12.39 9.30
N ASP A 45 -6.10 -13.35 8.78
CA ASP A 45 -5.47 -14.40 9.60
C ASP A 45 -4.38 -13.83 10.50
N ASN A 46 -4.33 -14.33 11.73
CA ASN A 46 -3.34 -13.95 12.75
C ASN A 46 -1.89 -14.21 12.32
N ARG A 47 -1.63 -15.14 11.41
CA ARG A 47 -0.30 -15.43 10.84
C ARG A 47 0.36 -14.19 10.23
N TRP A 48 -0.42 -13.27 9.72
CA TRP A 48 0.05 -12.04 9.08
C TRP A 48 0.29 -10.87 10.04
N ASN A 49 -0.17 -10.96 11.29
CA ASN A 49 -0.15 -9.82 12.22
C ASN A 49 1.23 -9.19 12.40
N SER A 50 2.27 -10.01 12.59
CA SER A 50 3.65 -9.51 12.77
C SER A 50 4.19 -8.87 11.49
N LEU A 51 3.94 -9.48 10.34
CA LEU A 51 4.35 -8.97 9.04
C LEU A 51 3.65 -7.63 8.73
N ILE A 52 2.33 -7.60 8.88
CA ILE A 52 1.53 -6.38 8.67
C ILE A 52 1.97 -5.25 9.60
N LYS A 53 2.25 -5.56 10.87
CA LYS A 53 2.75 -4.57 11.83
C LYS A 53 4.10 -3.99 11.40
N GLY A 54 5.02 -4.83 10.97
CA GLY A 54 6.33 -4.40 10.46
C GLY A 54 6.21 -3.55 9.19
N MET A 55 5.38 -3.99 8.24
CA MET A 55 5.12 -3.23 7.01
C MET A 55 4.48 -1.87 7.29
N LYS A 56 3.50 -1.78 8.19
CA LYS A 56 2.86 -0.51 8.60
C LYS A 56 3.88 0.44 9.23
N GLN A 57 4.77 -0.08 10.08
CA GLN A 57 5.82 0.74 10.69
C GLN A 57 6.80 1.27 9.63
N SER A 58 7.24 0.42 8.71
CA SER A 58 8.10 0.80 7.61
C SER A 58 7.44 1.81 6.67
N ALA A 59 6.19 1.60 6.32
CA ALA A 59 5.42 2.53 5.49
C ALA A 59 5.34 3.92 6.12
N LYS A 60 5.07 3.99 7.43
CA LYS A 60 5.04 5.25 8.17
C LYS A 60 6.38 5.99 8.14
N ILE A 61 7.49 5.27 8.34
CA ILE A 61 8.85 5.86 8.34
C ILE A 61 9.20 6.42 6.95
N ASN A 62 8.74 5.75 5.88
CA ASN A 62 9.05 6.09 4.51
C ASN A 62 7.96 6.95 3.83
N ASN A 63 7.02 7.49 4.58
CA ASN A 63 5.88 8.28 4.08
C ASN A 63 5.12 7.59 2.93
N LEU A 64 4.84 6.28 3.09
CA LEU A 64 4.07 5.49 2.14
C LEU A 64 2.64 5.28 2.65
N HIS A 65 1.68 5.34 1.75
CA HIS A 65 0.32 4.91 2.04
C HIS A 65 0.16 3.43 1.73
N MET A 66 0.06 2.60 2.77
CA MET A 66 -0.09 1.16 2.62
C MET A 66 -1.55 0.74 2.73
N ILE A 67 -2.02 0.02 1.73
CA ILE A 67 -3.38 -0.52 1.64
C ILE A 67 -3.28 -2.05 1.72
N ILE A 68 -3.84 -2.63 2.77
CA ILE A 68 -3.96 -4.09 2.86
C ILE A 68 -5.29 -4.46 2.24
N CYS A 69 -5.24 -5.26 1.19
CA CYS A 69 -6.44 -5.76 0.54
C CYS A 69 -7.14 -6.74 1.47
N ASN A 70 -8.43 -6.54 1.69
CA ASN A 70 -9.24 -7.50 2.42
C ASN A 70 -9.56 -8.67 1.51
N THR A 71 -8.96 -9.82 1.78
CA THR A 71 -9.05 -11.02 0.94
C THR A 71 -9.42 -12.22 1.78
N ASP A 72 -10.21 -13.10 1.20
CA ASP A 72 -10.38 -14.47 1.63
C ASP A 72 -9.22 -15.34 1.10
N GLU A 73 -9.38 -16.66 1.08
CA GLU A 73 -8.44 -17.56 0.45
C GLU A 73 -8.28 -17.24 -1.05
N ILE A 74 -7.03 -17.17 -1.52
CA ILE A 74 -6.72 -16.94 -2.94
C ILE A 74 -6.25 -18.26 -3.54
N GLU A 75 -7.17 -18.99 -4.14
CA GLU A 75 -6.93 -20.35 -4.61
C GLU A 75 -6.18 -20.45 -5.95
N ASN A 76 -6.23 -19.39 -6.76
CA ASN A 76 -5.72 -19.44 -8.12
C ASN A 76 -5.38 -18.04 -8.70
N ALA A 77 -4.68 -18.05 -9.82
CA ALA A 77 -4.25 -16.84 -10.52
C ALA A 77 -5.42 -15.95 -11.01
N GLU A 78 -6.60 -16.51 -11.29
CA GLU A 78 -7.73 -15.70 -11.76
C GLU A 78 -8.33 -14.86 -10.62
N MET A 79 -8.45 -15.41 -9.41
CA MET A 79 -8.89 -14.66 -8.24
C MET A 79 -7.90 -13.53 -7.91
N GLU A 80 -6.60 -13.83 -7.91
CA GLU A 80 -5.57 -12.83 -7.67
C GLU A 80 -5.58 -11.71 -8.72
N LYS A 81 -5.81 -12.05 -9.97
CA LYS A 81 -5.94 -11.11 -11.09
C LYS A 81 -7.06 -10.11 -10.87
N GLU A 82 -8.21 -10.54 -10.40
CA GLU A 82 -9.34 -9.63 -10.15
C GLU A 82 -9.02 -8.66 -9.00
N ILE A 83 -8.38 -9.14 -7.94
CA ILE A 83 -7.90 -8.27 -6.84
C ILE A 83 -6.92 -7.21 -7.36
N ILE A 84 -5.93 -7.62 -8.17
CA ILE A 84 -4.95 -6.69 -8.76
C ILE A 84 -5.65 -5.65 -9.63
N LYS A 85 -6.62 -6.06 -10.46
CA LYS A 85 -7.38 -5.14 -11.31
C LYS A 85 -8.15 -4.11 -10.49
N GLU A 86 -8.83 -4.54 -9.43
CA GLU A 86 -9.54 -3.66 -8.52
C GLU A 86 -8.60 -2.62 -7.91
N GLN A 87 -7.46 -3.06 -7.39
CA GLN A 87 -6.51 -2.16 -6.77
C GLN A 87 -5.86 -1.16 -7.75
N LYS A 88 -5.70 -1.53 -9.01
CA LYS A 88 -5.21 -0.60 -10.03
C LYS A 88 -6.09 0.65 -10.21
N HIS A 89 -7.39 0.53 -9.99
CA HIS A 89 -8.30 1.68 -10.04
C HIS A 89 -8.09 2.64 -8.86
N ASN A 90 -7.37 2.21 -7.81
CA ASN A 90 -7.07 2.99 -6.62
C ASN A 90 -5.74 3.77 -6.72
N ASN A 91 -5.18 3.94 -7.92
CA ASN A 91 -3.91 4.63 -8.17
C ASN A 91 -2.76 4.05 -7.32
N ILE A 92 -2.55 2.75 -7.41
CA ILE A 92 -1.46 2.04 -6.73
C ILE A 92 -0.16 2.18 -7.51
N ASP A 93 0.91 2.55 -6.81
CA ASP A 93 2.26 2.73 -7.37
C ASP A 93 3.09 1.45 -7.31
N ALA A 94 2.82 0.56 -6.37
CA ALA A 94 3.52 -0.73 -6.24
C ALA A 94 2.67 -1.77 -5.53
N PHE A 95 3.00 -3.05 -5.75
CA PHE A 95 2.36 -4.19 -5.09
C PHE A 95 3.36 -4.97 -4.23
N ILE A 96 2.87 -5.49 -3.11
CA ILE A 96 3.49 -6.56 -2.32
C ILE A 96 2.53 -7.73 -2.36
N ILE A 97 2.96 -8.86 -2.91
CA ILE A 97 2.06 -9.97 -3.24
C ILE A 97 2.58 -11.28 -2.61
N CYS A 98 1.74 -11.96 -1.85
CA CYS A 98 1.91 -13.37 -1.57
C CYS A 98 1.20 -14.12 -2.72
N PRO A 99 1.96 -14.76 -3.65
CA PRO A 99 1.39 -15.20 -4.91
C PRO A 99 0.41 -16.36 -4.73
N ALA A 100 -0.65 -16.37 -5.53
CA ALA A 100 -1.56 -17.49 -5.63
C ALA A 100 -0.84 -18.77 -6.12
N PRO A 101 -1.24 -19.95 -5.67
CA PRO A 101 -0.68 -21.19 -6.18
C PRO A 101 -1.01 -21.40 -7.66
N GLY A 102 -0.12 -22.08 -8.36
CA GLY A 102 -0.33 -22.49 -9.74
C GLY A 102 0.70 -21.96 -10.74
N SER A 103 0.85 -22.71 -11.82
CA SER A 103 1.85 -22.42 -12.87
C SER A 103 1.50 -21.20 -13.73
N ASP A 104 0.27 -20.74 -13.68
CA ASP A 104 -0.22 -19.62 -14.50
C ASP A 104 -0.03 -18.26 -13.82
N THR A 105 0.27 -18.27 -12.51
CA THR A 105 0.42 -17.07 -11.66
C THR A 105 1.54 -16.18 -12.16
N LYS A 106 2.67 -16.74 -12.57
CA LYS A 106 3.81 -15.96 -13.10
C LYS A 106 3.41 -15.13 -14.31
N ASP A 107 2.77 -15.75 -15.30
CA ASP A 107 2.37 -15.08 -16.54
C ASP A 107 1.25 -14.07 -16.28
N MET A 108 0.34 -14.40 -15.39
CA MET A 108 -0.71 -13.49 -14.94
C MET A 108 -0.11 -12.24 -14.30
N LEU A 109 0.80 -12.39 -13.32
CA LEU A 109 1.46 -11.27 -12.65
C LEU A 109 2.24 -10.40 -13.62
N LYS A 110 3.03 -11.01 -14.51
CA LYS A 110 3.77 -10.29 -15.56
C LYS A 110 2.85 -9.46 -16.45
N LYS A 111 1.71 -10.00 -16.82
CA LYS A 111 0.71 -9.31 -17.65
C LYS A 111 -0.01 -8.21 -16.87
N GLN A 112 -0.46 -8.50 -15.66
CA GLN A 112 -1.23 -7.54 -14.88
C GLN A 112 -0.37 -6.44 -14.29
N CYS A 113 0.85 -6.74 -13.85
CA CYS A 113 1.75 -5.77 -13.22
C CYS A 113 2.81 -5.19 -14.20
N ALA A 114 2.60 -5.29 -15.51
CA ALA A 114 3.58 -4.89 -16.54
C ALA A 114 4.13 -3.45 -16.39
N LYS A 115 3.33 -2.54 -15.82
CA LYS A 115 3.69 -1.12 -15.62
C LYS A 115 3.83 -0.74 -14.15
N THR A 116 3.48 -1.63 -13.23
CA THR A 116 3.48 -1.37 -11.79
C THR A 116 4.46 -2.33 -11.14
N PRO A 117 5.51 -1.83 -10.48
CA PRO A 117 6.48 -2.69 -9.81
C PRO A 117 5.81 -3.53 -8.73
N TYR A 118 6.30 -4.75 -8.55
CA TYR A 118 5.82 -5.62 -7.50
C TYR A 118 6.96 -6.45 -6.87
N THR A 119 6.77 -6.81 -5.62
CA THR A 119 7.66 -7.68 -4.85
C THR A 119 6.85 -8.87 -4.37
N LEU A 120 7.41 -10.06 -4.48
CA LEU A 120 6.81 -11.28 -3.94
C LEU A 120 7.24 -11.50 -2.50
N ILE A 121 6.34 -12.05 -1.70
CA ILE A 121 6.63 -12.43 -0.31
C ILE A 121 6.26 -13.89 -0.08
N MET A 122 7.01 -14.55 0.81
CA MET A 122 6.90 -15.95 1.20
C MET A 122 7.38 -16.92 0.12
N GLU A 123 6.90 -16.81 -1.11
CA GLU A 123 7.16 -17.75 -2.20
C GLU A 123 7.50 -17.03 -3.50
N ASP A 124 8.27 -17.68 -4.35
CA ASP A 124 8.50 -17.26 -5.73
C ASP A 124 7.52 -17.98 -6.67
N VAL A 125 7.31 -17.43 -7.85
CA VAL A 125 6.47 -18.02 -8.89
C VAL A 125 7.30 -18.61 -10.00
N TYR A 126 6.93 -19.79 -10.44
CA TYR A 126 7.62 -20.54 -11.50
C TYR A 126 6.68 -20.71 -12.69
N SER A 127 7.25 -20.71 -13.90
CA SER A 127 6.51 -21.05 -15.11
C SER A 127 6.50 -22.56 -15.34
N LYS A 128 5.61 -23.04 -16.22
CA LYS A 128 5.57 -24.44 -16.67
C LYS A 128 6.88 -24.92 -17.25
N GLU A 129 7.66 -24.02 -17.84
CA GLU A 129 8.97 -24.29 -18.47
C GLU A 129 10.13 -24.19 -17.47
N GLY A 130 9.85 -23.92 -16.19
CA GLY A 130 10.86 -23.64 -15.16
C GLY A 130 11.30 -22.17 -15.17
N GLY A 131 12.19 -21.84 -14.25
CA GLY A 131 12.71 -20.48 -14.05
C GLY A 131 11.81 -19.63 -13.11
N ASN A 132 12.49 -18.86 -12.27
CA ASN A 132 11.88 -18.00 -11.26
C ASN A 132 11.23 -16.74 -11.88
N SER A 133 10.58 -15.93 -11.04
CA SER A 133 9.90 -14.69 -11.48
C SER A 133 10.85 -13.64 -12.05
N GLY A 134 12.12 -13.65 -11.62
CA GLY A 134 13.07 -12.56 -11.87
C GLY A 134 12.77 -11.28 -11.04
N ASN A 135 11.76 -11.32 -10.20
CA ASN A 135 11.39 -10.22 -9.29
C ASN A 135 12.00 -10.43 -7.90
N PRO A 136 12.14 -9.37 -7.09
CA PRO A 136 12.53 -9.52 -5.71
C PRO A 136 11.55 -10.41 -4.94
N VAL A 137 12.08 -11.38 -4.20
CA VAL A 137 11.30 -12.27 -3.32
C VAL A 137 11.82 -12.11 -1.90
N ILE A 138 10.92 -11.84 -0.96
CA ILE A 138 11.23 -11.73 0.45
C ILE A 138 10.57 -12.91 1.16
N GLY A 139 11.37 -13.85 1.62
CA GLY A 139 10.90 -15.04 2.34
C GLY A 139 11.66 -15.26 3.63
N PRO A 140 11.17 -16.16 4.50
CA PRO A 140 11.90 -16.59 5.68
C PRO A 140 13.17 -17.35 5.28
N ASP A 141 14.24 -17.12 6.05
CA ASP A 141 15.49 -17.87 5.90
C ASP A 141 15.34 -19.26 6.55
N TYR A 142 14.86 -20.22 5.78
CA TYR A 142 14.63 -21.59 6.26
C TYR A 142 15.91 -22.30 6.74
N TYR A 143 17.10 -21.87 6.28
CA TYR A 143 18.36 -22.44 6.74
C TYR A 143 18.67 -22.03 8.19
N LYS A 144 18.23 -20.86 8.64
CA LYS A 144 18.44 -20.40 10.02
C LYS A 144 17.38 -20.91 11.00
N ILE A 145 16.22 -21.35 10.50
CA ILE A 145 15.14 -21.85 11.35
C ILE A 145 15.36 -23.32 11.75
N GLY A 146 16.18 -24.06 11.00
CA GLY A 146 16.47 -25.48 11.21
C GLY A 146 17.80 -25.81 11.92
N SER A 147 18.51 -24.80 12.47
CA SER A 147 19.79 -24.98 13.19
C SER A 147 19.68 -24.76 14.68
#